data_550f0baadcfd1171ce72863364039f36
#
_entry.id   550f0baadcfd1171ce72863364039f36
#
_cell.length_a   1.000
_cell.length_b   1.000
_cell.length_c   1.000
_cell.angle_alpha   90.00
_cell.angle_beta   90.00
_cell.angle_gamma   90.00
#
_symmetry.space_group_name_H-M   'P 1'
#
loop_
_entity.id
_entity.type
_entity.pdbx_description
1 polymer ?
#
loop_
_entity_poly.entity_id
_entity_poly.type
_entity_poly.pdbx_seq_one_letter_code
_entity_poly.pdbx_strand_id
1 'polypeptide(L)'
;LSTNVTVYQITNSNLAQTAEFKADGITLNTDTTIKVLNGETKSKGIEIDINAKPIEGLNIIAGYSYNDSRYTKTNKVNGGLIEGDRLVRTPANTANLSFFYTLPDGKLKGLSLGAIGNYIGERFGGWNDQYVVNTSGVITINDRDFPIQGYTTVDVSAGYSYKKWSILCKLSNITNEL
;
A
#
# COMPACT_ATOMS: atom_id res chain seq x y z
N LEU A 1 -13.27 20.17 13.50
CA LEU A 1 -13.39 18.94 12.72
C LEU A 1 -13.25 19.29 11.25
N SER A 2 -12.34 18.59 10.55
CA SER A 2 -12.18 18.61 9.09
C SER A 2 -12.20 17.18 8.61
N THR A 3 -12.95 16.93 7.54
CA THR A 3 -13.02 15.62 6.90
C THR A 3 -12.85 15.81 5.40
N ASN A 4 -12.00 14.99 4.79
CA ASN A 4 -11.84 14.92 3.35
C ASN A 4 -12.18 13.50 2.88
N VAL A 5 -12.89 13.39 1.76
CA VAL A 5 -13.19 12.12 1.11
C VAL A 5 -12.81 12.24 -0.36
N THR A 6 -11.94 11.37 -0.81
CA THR A 6 -11.46 11.33 -2.19
C THR A 6 -11.82 9.98 -2.81
N VAL A 7 -12.40 10.01 -4.00
CA VAL A 7 -12.59 8.84 -4.85
C VAL A 7 -11.75 9.03 -6.09
N TYR A 8 -10.99 8.03 -6.49
CA TYR A 8 -10.08 8.15 -7.61
C TYR A 8 -10.07 6.92 -8.52
N GLN A 9 -9.66 7.16 -9.76
CA GLN A 9 -9.27 6.14 -10.71
C GLN A 9 -8.02 6.61 -11.45
N ILE A 10 -6.98 5.79 -11.43
CA ILE A 10 -5.70 6.05 -12.08
C ILE A 10 -5.46 4.92 -13.08
N THR A 11 -5.08 5.28 -14.30
CA THR A 11 -4.67 4.32 -15.34
C THR A 11 -3.23 4.62 -15.73
N ASN A 12 -2.35 3.63 -15.62
CA ASN A 12 -0.99 3.68 -16.11
C ASN A 12 -0.91 2.86 -17.38
N SER A 13 -0.72 3.51 -18.51
CA SER A 13 -0.61 2.88 -19.83
C SER A 13 0.85 2.86 -20.31
N ASN A 14 1.09 2.13 -21.39
CA ASN A 14 2.40 2.02 -22.03
C ASN A 14 3.48 1.44 -21.10
N LEU A 15 3.09 0.53 -20.22
CA LEU A 15 4.04 -0.18 -19.37
C LEU A 15 4.84 -1.17 -20.22
N ALA A 16 6.15 -1.25 -19.95
CA ALA A 16 7.03 -2.17 -20.66
C ALA A 16 6.73 -3.62 -20.29
N GLN A 17 6.45 -4.42 -21.31
CA GLN A 17 6.25 -5.87 -21.19
C GLN A 17 7.15 -6.62 -22.16
N THR A 18 7.40 -7.89 -21.90
CA THR A 18 8.09 -8.74 -22.88
C THR A 18 7.22 -8.87 -24.13
N ALA A 19 7.82 -8.66 -25.31
CA ALA A 19 7.11 -8.80 -26.56
C ALA A 19 6.56 -10.22 -26.75
N GLU A 20 5.34 -10.36 -27.24
CA GLU A 20 4.73 -11.66 -27.53
C GLU A 20 5.32 -12.29 -28.80
N PHE A 21 5.58 -11.47 -29.80
CA PHE A 21 6.16 -11.89 -31.06
C PHE A 21 7.47 -11.17 -31.32
N LYS A 22 8.31 -11.77 -32.19
CA LYS A 22 9.48 -11.11 -32.76
C LYS A 22 9.06 -9.97 -33.71
N ALA A 23 10.03 -9.27 -34.25
CA ALA A 23 9.80 -8.15 -35.16
C ALA A 23 9.01 -8.52 -36.45
N ASP A 24 8.94 -9.79 -36.79
CA ASP A 24 8.13 -10.31 -37.91
C ASP A 24 6.60 -10.35 -37.58
N GLY A 25 6.24 -10.13 -36.31
CA GLY A 25 4.85 -10.15 -35.84
C GLY A 25 4.17 -11.52 -35.82
N ILE A 26 4.89 -12.60 -36.09
CA ILE A 26 4.35 -13.97 -36.28
C ILE A 26 5.07 -14.96 -35.39
N THR A 27 6.40 -14.92 -35.36
CA THR A 27 7.21 -15.85 -34.59
C THR A 27 7.15 -15.50 -33.09
N LEU A 28 6.76 -16.47 -32.26
CA LEU A 28 6.74 -16.29 -30.80
C LEU A 28 8.12 -15.84 -30.30
N ASN A 29 8.12 -14.82 -29.48
CA ASN A 29 9.32 -14.29 -28.88
C ASN A 29 9.67 -15.09 -27.62
N THR A 30 10.88 -15.64 -27.58
CA THR A 30 11.45 -16.33 -26.41
C THR A 30 12.50 -15.48 -25.69
N ASP A 31 12.83 -14.31 -26.23
CA ASP A 31 13.80 -13.38 -25.67
C ASP A 31 13.10 -12.37 -24.73
N THR A 32 13.31 -12.53 -23.44
CA THR A 32 12.72 -11.66 -22.43
C THR A 32 13.28 -10.24 -22.41
N THR A 33 14.34 -9.96 -23.16
CA THR A 33 14.93 -8.61 -23.27
C THR A 33 14.19 -7.71 -24.25
N ILE A 34 13.49 -8.32 -25.23
CA ILE A 34 12.69 -7.58 -26.21
C ILE A 34 11.40 -7.10 -25.55
N LYS A 35 11.21 -5.78 -25.48
CA LYS A 35 10.07 -5.14 -24.80
C LYS A 35 9.17 -4.39 -25.78
N VAL A 36 7.90 -4.35 -25.42
CA VAL A 36 6.87 -3.50 -26.05
C VAL A 36 6.18 -2.67 -24.98
N LEU A 37 5.67 -1.50 -25.36
CA LEU A 37 5.03 -0.55 -24.45
C LEU A 37 3.49 -0.65 -24.60
N ASN A 38 2.91 -1.75 -24.20
CA ASN A 38 1.48 -2.02 -24.35
C ASN A 38 0.79 -2.47 -23.07
N GLY A 39 1.52 -2.56 -21.96
CA GLY A 39 0.94 -2.91 -20.68
C GLY A 39 0.12 -1.80 -20.06
N GLU A 40 -0.85 -2.19 -19.25
CA GLU A 40 -1.70 -1.25 -18.53
C GLU A 40 -2.05 -1.78 -17.14
N THR A 41 -2.06 -0.87 -16.17
CA THR A 41 -2.62 -1.13 -14.85
C THR A 41 -3.65 -0.08 -14.50
N LYS A 42 -4.64 -0.46 -13.71
CA LYS A 42 -5.67 0.44 -13.22
C LYS A 42 -5.83 0.33 -11.72
N SER A 43 -5.83 1.46 -11.05
CA SER A 43 -6.07 1.60 -9.61
C SER A 43 -7.34 2.39 -9.39
N LYS A 44 -8.22 1.88 -8.54
CA LYS A 44 -9.45 2.57 -8.10
C LYS A 44 -9.49 2.54 -6.60
N GLY A 45 -9.92 3.62 -5.99
CA GLY A 45 -9.95 3.66 -4.55
C GLY A 45 -10.77 4.78 -3.96
N ILE A 46 -10.85 4.71 -2.64
CA ILE A 46 -11.42 5.75 -1.79
C ILE A 46 -10.45 6.04 -0.66
N GLU A 47 -10.28 7.31 -0.34
CA GLU A 47 -9.48 7.80 0.78
C GLU A 47 -10.33 8.70 1.66
N ILE A 48 -10.18 8.54 2.96
CA ILE A 48 -10.90 9.32 3.97
C ILE A 48 -9.87 9.83 4.97
N ASP A 49 -9.82 11.15 5.14
CA ASP A 49 -8.97 11.81 6.13
C ASP A 49 -9.83 12.60 7.11
N ILE A 50 -9.50 12.49 8.38
CA ILE A 50 -10.17 13.18 9.48
C ILE A 50 -9.11 13.90 10.32
N ASN A 51 -9.34 15.17 10.60
CA ASN A 51 -8.59 15.94 11.58
C ASN A 51 -9.56 16.59 12.55
N ALA A 52 -9.43 16.29 13.82
CA ALA A 52 -10.34 16.75 14.86
C ALA A 52 -9.59 17.28 16.09
N LYS A 53 -10.13 18.36 16.65
CA LYS A 53 -9.75 18.90 17.96
C LYS A 53 -11.01 19.01 18.82
N PRO A 54 -11.50 17.87 19.37
CA PRO A 54 -12.80 17.84 20.06
C PRO A 54 -12.83 18.60 21.39
N ILE A 55 -11.67 18.66 22.05
CA ILE A 55 -11.46 19.42 23.28
C ILE A 55 -10.12 20.13 23.23
N GLU A 56 -9.90 21.11 24.11
CA GLU A 56 -8.63 21.77 24.22
C GLU A 56 -7.50 20.78 24.57
N GLY A 57 -6.38 20.91 23.89
CA GLY A 57 -5.21 20.04 24.05
C GLY A 57 -5.29 18.72 23.29
N LEU A 58 -6.43 18.24 22.83
CA LEU A 58 -6.56 16.97 22.09
C LEU A 58 -6.59 17.21 20.59
N ASN A 59 -5.66 16.53 19.89
CA ASN A 59 -5.63 16.46 18.44
C ASN A 59 -5.74 15.00 17.99
N ILE A 60 -6.66 14.71 17.07
CA ILE A 60 -6.92 13.40 16.50
C ILE A 60 -6.74 13.50 14.99
N ILE A 61 -5.92 12.65 14.42
CA ILE A 61 -5.74 12.51 12.98
C ILE A 61 -6.02 11.06 12.62
N ALA A 62 -6.90 10.82 11.67
CA ALA A 62 -7.21 9.48 11.17
C ALA A 62 -7.24 9.49 9.66
N GLY A 63 -6.74 8.43 9.07
CA GLY A 63 -6.79 8.19 7.63
C GLY A 63 -7.14 6.73 7.34
N TYR A 64 -7.91 6.52 6.29
CA TYR A 64 -8.19 5.20 5.74
C TYR A 64 -8.13 5.26 4.23
N SER A 65 -7.51 4.27 3.61
CA SER A 65 -7.49 4.10 2.16
C SER A 65 -7.85 2.68 1.78
N TYR A 66 -8.79 2.57 0.86
CA TYR A 66 -9.05 1.35 0.10
C TYR A 66 -8.55 1.52 -1.33
N ASN A 67 -7.80 0.55 -1.84
CA ASN A 67 -7.20 0.55 -3.16
C ASN A 67 -7.39 -0.80 -3.86
N ASP A 68 -8.08 -0.83 -4.98
CA ASP A 68 -8.15 -1.97 -5.89
C ASP A 68 -7.30 -1.68 -7.13
N SER A 69 -6.07 -2.17 -7.12
CA SER A 69 -5.10 -2.02 -8.20
C SER A 69 -4.94 -3.34 -8.95
N ARG A 70 -5.14 -3.32 -10.28
CA ARG A 70 -5.11 -4.52 -11.12
C ARG A 70 -4.33 -4.31 -12.40
N TYR A 71 -3.79 -5.41 -12.92
CA TYR A 71 -3.32 -5.48 -14.30
C TYR A 71 -4.52 -5.53 -15.24
N THR A 72 -4.57 -4.62 -16.21
CA THR A 72 -5.70 -4.51 -17.16
C THR A 72 -5.31 -4.81 -18.60
N LYS A 73 -4.02 -4.75 -18.92
CA LYS A 73 -3.48 -5.24 -20.19
C LYS A 73 -2.13 -5.89 -19.95
N THR A 74 -2.04 -7.15 -20.30
CA THR A 74 -0.81 -7.92 -20.24
C THR A 74 -0.65 -8.79 -21.49
N ASN A 75 0.59 -9.04 -21.90
CA ASN A 75 0.87 -10.01 -22.96
C ASN A 75 0.71 -11.43 -22.41
N LYS A 76 0.21 -12.36 -23.23
CA LYS A 76 -0.07 -13.74 -22.80
C LYS A 76 1.18 -14.62 -22.71
N VAL A 77 2.32 -14.14 -23.14
CA VAL A 77 3.59 -14.88 -23.16
C VAL A 77 4.57 -14.28 -22.15
N ASN A 78 5.49 -15.12 -21.67
CA ASN A 78 6.59 -14.72 -20.78
C ASN A 78 6.11 -13.96 -19.53
N GLY A 79 5.06 -14.47 -18.89
CA GLY A 79 4.58 -13.97 -17.63
C GLY A 79 3.35 -13.08 -17.67
N GLY A 80 2.65 -13.00 -18.80
CA GLY A 80 1.51 -12.12 -18.98
C GLY A 80 0.14 -12.68 -18.62
N LEU A 81 0.01 -13.89 -18.09
CA LEU A 81 -1.28 -14.45 -17.67
C LEU A 81 -1.76 -13.92 -16.30
N ILE A 82 -1.54 -12.64 -16.05
CA ILE A 82 -1.88 -11.95 -14.82
C ILE A 82 -2.95 -10.86 -15.03
N GLU A 83 -3.54 -10.79 -16.22
CA GLU A 83 -4.59 -9.81 -16.51
C GLU A 83 -5.81 -10.06 -15.63
N GLY A 84 -6.22 -9.01 -14.90
CA GLY A 84 -7.27 -9.08 -13.90
C GLY A 84 -6.77 -9.31 -12.47
N ASP A 85 -5.54 -9.79 -12.29
CA ASP A 85 -4.95 -10.00 -10.97
C ASP A 85 -4.62 -8.68 -10.28
N ARG A 86 -4.61 -8.71 -8.97
CA ARG A 86 -4.18 -7.55 -8.16
C ARG A 86 -2.69 -7.32 -8.31
N LEU A 87 -2.29 -6.06 -8.26
CA LEU A 87 -0.87 -5.72 -8.22
C LEU A 87 -0.25 -6.31 -6.93
N VAL A 88 0.83 -7.05 -7.12
CA VAL A 88 1.62 -7.59 -6.00
C VAL A 88 2.19 -6.48 -5.14
N ARG A 89 2.43 -6.77 -3.87
CA ARG A 89 2.99 -5.85 -2.87
C ARG A 89 2.13 -4.63 -2.55
N THR A 90 0.90 -4.58 -3.08
CA THR A 90 -0.01 -3.46 -2.89
C THR A 90 -1.15 -3.89 -1.96
N PRO A 91 -1.19 -3.40 -0.70
CA PRO A 91 -2.29 -3.71 0.21
C PRO A 91 -3.59 -3.09 -0.30
N ALA A 92 -4.71 -3.80 -0.09
CA ALA A 92 -6.02 -3.26 -0.42
C ALA A 92 -6.47 -2.20 0.59
N ASN A 93 -6.07 -2.36 1.84
CA ASN A 93 -6.52 -1.50 2.93
C ASN A 93 -5.31 -0.99 3.69
N THR A 94 -5.29 0.30 3.96
CA THR A 94 -4.36 0.92 4.90
C THR A 94 -5.12 1.87 5.80
N ALA A 95 -4.69 2.01 7.05
CA ALA A 95 -5.27 2.96 7.98
C ALA A 95 -4.20 3.54 8.90
N ASN A 96 -4.44 4.75 9.35
CA ASN A 96 -3.66 5.36 10.42
C ASN A 96 -4.58 6.07 11.41
N LEU A 97 -4.15 6.11 12.66
CA LEU A 97 -4.86 6.81 13.71
C LEU A 97 -3.84 7.39 14.69
N SER A 98 -3.94 8.68 14.95
CA SER A 98 -3.06 9.39 15.86
C SER A 98 -3.86 10.17 16.88
N PHE A 99 -3.45 10.05 18.13
CA PHE A 99 -3.94 10.83 19.25
C PHE A 99 -2.79 11.58 19.89
N PHE A 100 -2.93 12.87 20.06
CA PHE A 100 -1.99 13.70 20.78
C PHE A 100 -2.78 14.56 21.76
N TYR A 101 -2.46 14.43 23.05
CA TYR A 101 -3.10 15.22 24.10
C TYR A 101 -2.04 15.98 24.89
N THR A 102 -2.20 17.27 24.99
CA THR A 102 -1.35 18.13 25.85
C THR A 102 -2.24 18.74 26.92
N LEU A 103 -1.90 18.55 28.17
CA LEU A 103 -2.61 19.14 29.29
C LEU A 103 -2.54 20.67 29.23
N PRO A 104 -3.67 21.35 28.99
CA PRO A 104 -3.68 22.80 28.81
C PRO A 104 -3.52 23.55 30.14
N ASP A 105 -3.91 22.95 31.26
CA ASP A 105 -3.98 23.59 32.56
C ASP A 105 -3.55 22.69 33.71
N GLY A 106 -3.50 23.24 34.92
CA GLY A 106 -3.22 22.53 36.15
C GLY A 106 -1.73 22.38 36.46
N LYS A 107 -1.42 21.54 37.48
CA LYS A 107 -0.08 21.35 37.99
C LYS A 107 0.89 20.68 36.98
N LEU A 108 0.32 19.93 36.04
CA LEU A 108 1.07 19.22 34.98
C LEU A 108 0.85 19.86 33.60
N LYS A 109 0.53 21.15 33.57
CA LYS A 109 0.44 21.92 32.33
C LYS A 109 1.69 21.70 31.46
N GLY A 110 1.49 21.35 30.18
CA GLY A 110 2.57 21.06 29.24
C GLY A 110 3.02 19.59 29.21
N LEU A 111 2.40 18.70 30.04
CA LEU A 111 2.53 17.25 29.83
C LEU A 111 1.78 16.88 28.56
N SER A 112 2.46 16.17 27.67
CA SER A 112 1.89 15.68 26.41
C SER A 112 2.00 14.17 26.35
N LEU A 113 0.95 13.53 25.84
CA LEU A 113 0.89 12.10 25.56
C LEU A 113 0.47 11.92 24.13
N GLY A 114 1.06 10.94 23.45
CA GLY A 114 0.75 10.62 22.07
C GLY A 114 0.73 9.13 21.82
N ALA A 115 -0.13 8.71 20.91
CA ALA A 115 -0.18 7.37 20.36
C ALA A 115 -0.46 7.44 18.86
N ILE A 116 0.24 6.62 18.08
CA ILE A 116 0.06 6.48 16.63
C ILE A 116 -0.07 5.00 16.33
N GLY A 117 -1.15 4.61 15.67
CA GLY A 117 -1.35 3.29 15.10
C GLY A 117 -1.32 3.36 13.57
N ASN A 118 -0.60 2.44 12.93
CA ASN A 118 -0.60 2.29 11.48
C ASN A 118 -0.94 0.84 11.15
N TYR A 119 -1.96 0.66 10.32
CA TYR A 119 -2.38 -0.62 9.78
C TYR A 119 -2.02 -0.72 8.30
N ILE A 120 -1.38 -1.80 7.93
CA ILE A 120 -1.14 -2.20 6.55
C ILE A 120 -1.82 -3.55 6.34
N GLY A 121 -2.78 -3.59 5.43
CA GLY A 121 -3.56 -4.77 5.14
C GLY A 121 -2.78 -5.88 4.46
N GLU A 122 -3.42 -7.01 4.33
CA GLU A 122 -2.94 -8.17 3.60
C GLU A 122 -2.63 -7.80 2.14
N ARG A 123 -1.57 -8.39 1.62
CA ARG A 123 -1.10 -8.23 0.24
C ARG A 123 -0.41 -9.50 -0.22
N PHE A 124 -0.18 -9.62 -1.52
CA PHE A 124 0.59 -10.73 -2.09
C PHE A 124 2.03 -10.29 -2.39
N GLY A 125 2.99 -11.18 -2.12
CA GLY A 125 4.34 -11.13 -2.63
C GLY A 125 4.49 -12.05 -3.82
N GLY A 126 5.67 -12.06 -4.46
CA GLY A 126 5.92 -12.92 -5.62
C GLY A 126 5.37 -12.36 -6.94
N TRP A 127 5.21 -13.22 -7.91
CA TRP A 127 4.65 -12.95 -9.23
C TRP A 127 4.02 -14.21 -9.81
N ASN A 128 2.81 -14.12 -10.32
CA ASN A 128 2.14 -15.13 -11.14
C ASN A 128 2.49 -14.97 -12.62
N ASP A 129 3.74 -14.71 -12.94
CA ASP A 129 4.19 -14.34 -14.26
C ASP A 129 4.77 -15.50 -15.09
N GLN A 130 4.78 -16.69 -14.54
CA GLN A 130 5.31 -17.86 -15.25
C GLN A 130 4.19 -18.86 -15.55
N TYR A 131 4.16 -19.32 -16.76
CA TYR A 131 3.33 -20.43 -17.19
C TYR A 131 4.18 -21.48 -17.91
N VAL A 132 3.73 -22.70 -17.83
CA VAL A 132 4.33 -23.83 -18.58
C VAL A 132 3.28 -24.34 -19.55
N VAL A 133 3.63 -24.41 -20.82
CA VAL A 133 2.83 -25.05 -21.85
C VAL A 133 3.37 -26.46 -22.03
N ASN A 134 2.56 -27.47 -21.71
CA ASN A 134 2.95 -28.86 -21.93
C ASN A 134 2.87 -29.23 -23.42
N THR A 135 3.34 -30.43 -23.77
CA THR A 135 3.35 -30.94 -25.16
C THR A 135 1.94 -31.05 -25.79
N SER A 136 0.90 -31.04 -24.99
CA SER A 136 -0.49 -31.05 -25.42
C SER A 136 -1.13 -29.65 -25.51
N GLY A 137 -0.34 -28.58 -25.35
CA GLY A 137 -0.83 -27.20 -25.38
C GLY A 137 -1.58 -26.74 -24.12
N VAL A 138 -1.56 -27.55 -23.07
CA VAL A 138 -2.19 -27.15 -21.79
C VAL A 138 -1.29 -26.16 -21.07
N ILE A 139 -1.86 -25.02 -20.71
CA ILE A 139 -1.20 -23.96 -19.97
C ILE A 139 -1.36 -24.24 -18.48
N THR A 140 -0.27 -24.34 -17.77
CA THR A 140 -0.25 -24.40 -16.30
C THR A 140 0.39 -23.13 -15.79
N ILE A 141 -0.32 -22.36 -14.99
CA ILE A 141 0.21 -21.18 -14.30
C ILE A 141 1.02 -21.69 -13.12
N ASN A 142 2.26 -21.24 -13.03
CA ASN A 142 3.09 -21.48 -11.87
C ASN A 142 2.77 -20.41 -10.83
N ASP A 143 1.90 -20.75 -9.87
CA ASP A 143 1.55 -19.84 -8.78
C ASP A 143 2.77 -19.62 -7.89
N ARG A 144 3.31 -18.43 -7.95
CA ARG A 144 4.41 -17.95 -7.10
C ARG A 144 3.97 -16.84 -6.16
N ASP A 145 2.68 -16.53 -6.14
CA ASP A 145 2.14 -15.60 -5.16
C ASP A 145 2.10 -16.25 -3.78
N PHE A 146 2.49 -15.49 -2.80
CA PHE A 146 2.34 -15.89 -1.41
C PHE A 146 1.70 -14.75 -0.60
N PRO A 147 0.78 -15.08 0.30
CA PRO A 147 0.12 -14.07 1.12
C PRO A 147 1.12 -13.50 2.15
N ILE A 148 1.12 -12.19 2.25
CA ILE A 148 1.80 -11.45 3.32
C ILE A 148 0.69 -10.92 4.22
N GLN A 149 0.67 -11.39 5.46
CA GLN A 149 -0.32 -10.98 6.45
C GLN A 149 -0.32 -9.47 6.67
N GLY A 150 -1.49 -8.92 6.93
CA GLY A 150 -1.62 -7.55 7.40
C GLY A 150 -1.07 -7.41 8.82
N TYR A 151 -0.59 -6.23 9.16
CA TYR A 151 -0.02 -5.95 10.49
C TYR A 151 -0.38 -4.54 10.96
N THR A 152 -0.23 -4.32 12.25
CA THR A 152 -0.44 -3.02 12.89
C THR A 152 0.76 -2.66 13.73
N THR A 153 1.38 -1.53 13.45
CA THR A 153 2.41 -0.95 14.33
C THR A 153 1.80 0.11 15.23
N VAL A 154 2.26 0.16 16.47
CA VAL A 154 1.84 1.19 17.42
C VAL A 154 3.08 1.87 18.01
N ASP A 155 3.08 3.19 17.97
CA ASP A 155 4.06 4.05 18.61
C ASP A 155 3.39 4.81 19.75
N VAL A 156 4.10 5.02 20.85
CA VAL A 156 3.64 5.88 21.95
C VAL A 156 4.70 6.92 22.30
N SER A 157 4.24 8.05 22.78
CA SER A 157 5.13 9.13 23.19
C SER A 157 4.64 9.82 24.46
N ALA A 158 5.57 10.33 25.24
CA ALA A 158 5.31 11.20 26.37
C ALA A 158 6.30 12.35 26.35
N GLY A 159 5.81 13.56 26.58
CA GLY A 159 6.64 14.76 26.60
C GLY A 159 6.23 15.70 27.72
N TYR A 160 7.16 16.55 28.12
CA TYR A 160 6.89 17.59 29.09
C TYR A 160 7.63 18.87 28.71
N SER A 161 6.90 19.95 28.69
CA SER A 161 7.45 21.28 28.39
C SER A 161 7.24 22.19 29.59
N TYR A 162 8.36 22.70 30.13
CA TYR A 162 8.36 23.65 31.25
C TYR A 162 9.32 24.81 30.99
N LYS A 163 8.79 26.03 30.98
CA LYS A 163 9.55 27.26 30.66
C LYS A 163 10.30 27.12 29.32
N LYS A 164 11.63 27.06 29.39
CA LYS A 164 12.53 26.95 28.22
C LYS A 164 12.94 25.51 27.89
N TRP A 165 12.49 24.53 28.69
CA TRP A 165 12.87 23.13 28.57
C TRP A 165 11.74 22.33 27.96
N SER A 166 12.08 21.44 27.05
CA SER A 166 11.16 20.44 26.51
C SER A 166 11.88 19.11 26.40
N ILE A 167 11.25 18.06 26.92
CA ILE A 167 11.73 16.68 26.83
C ILE A 167 10.64 15.89 26.12
N LEU A 168 11.03 15.05 25.16
CA LEU A 168 10.15 14.10 24.50
C LEU A 168 10.79 12.71 24.54
N CYS A 169 10.03 11.72 24.97
CA CYS A 169 10.37 10.31 24.87
C CYS A 169 9.39 9.65 23.88
N LYS A 170 9.92 8.82 22.98
CA LYS A 170 9.11 8.05 22.03
C LYS A 170 9.55 6.59 22.06
N LEU A 171 8.58 5.67 22.12
CA LEU A 171 8.75 4.24 21.91
C LEU A 171 8.04 3.88 20.62
N SER A 172 8.79 3.36 19.65
CA SER A 172 8.24 2.97 18.36
C SER A 172 8.05 1.46 18.30
N ASN A 173 7.02 1.06 17.55
CA ASN A 173 6.69 -0.34 17.29
C ASN A 173 6.58 -1.17 18.56
N ILE A 174 5.74 -0.73 19.52
CA ILE A 174 5.52 -1.46 20.78
C ILE A 174 4.78 -2.79 20.58
N THR A 175 4.18 -3.00 19.41
CA THR A 175 3.57 -4.26 18.97
C THR A 175 4.59 -5.29 18.53
N ASN A 176 5.85 -4.86 18.31
CA ASN A 176 6.97 -5.70 17.85
C ASN A 176 6.67 -6.43 16.53
N GLU A 177 5.97 -5.76 15.64
CA GLU A 177 5.71 -6.27 14.27
C GLU A 177 6.95 -6.07 13.38
N LEU A 178 7.26 -7.09 12.55
CA LEU A 178 8.44 -7.12 11.65
C LEU A 178 8.01 -7.21 10.19
#